data_9b433a706a1b745e5fdbae7d44a9ec87
#
_entry.id   9b433a706a1b745e5fdbae7d44a9ec87
#
_cell.length_a   1.000
_cell.length_b   1.000
_cell.length_c   1.000
_cell.angle_alpha   90.00
_cell.angle_beta   90.00
_cell.angle_gamma   90.00
#
_symmetry.space_group_name_H-M   'P 1'
#
loop_
_entity.id
_entity.type
_entity.pdbx_description
1 polymer ?
#
loop_
_entity_poly.entity_id
_entity_poly.type
_entity_poly.pdbx_seq_one_letter_code
_entity_poly.pdbx_strand_id
1 'polypeptide(L)'
;MPKLKYRNMSKANFHIFTYMFRPVNESPSDLFADEFKTVDIKDSINRKQEILADILDNLSSQSSGANSQHFTYNNDDFSHKLYINRGGIYVMRIANNKQTKMERNFDVTYEEDNPSCVVIIDNRNDRQIIAIENNKAFNNVGKVAAIIQTTWRLCLIKYRLTVDIGAKYHVAEFWKINKVYAESQGIDYVVFPFA
;
A
#
# COMPACT_ATOMS: atom_id res chain seq x y z
N MET A 1 23.67 -34.43 16.59
CA MET A 1 22.63 -33.41 16.39
C MET A 1 23.25 -32.25 15.64
N PRO A 2 22.79 -31.89 14.44
CA PRO A 2 23.34 -30.73 13.72
C PRO A 2 22.90 -29.45 14.42
N LYS A 3 23.86 -28.61 14.80
CA LYS A 3 23.62 -27.27 15.33
C LYS A 3 22.97 -26.42 14.23
N LEU A 4 21.70 -26.06 14.41
CA LEU A 4 21.04 -25.03 13.60
C LEU A 4 21.87 -23.73 13.69
N LYS A 5 22.57 -23.38 12.61
CA LYS A 5 23.17 -22.06 12.47
C LYS A 5 22.05 -21.04 12.42
N TYR A 6 21.82 -20.31 13.50
CA TYR A 6 21.00 -19.11 13.48
C TYR A 6 21.62 -18.15 12.47
N ARG A 7 20.98 -18.04 11.30
CA ARG A 7 21.30 -17.00 10.33
C ARG A 7 21.07 -15.67 11.02
N ASN A 8 22.09 -14.80 11.06
CA ASN A 8 21.94 -13.44 11.57
C ASN A 8 20.70 -12.82 10.93
N MET A 9 19.63 -12.66 11.71
CA MET A 9 18.42 -11.98 11.26
C MET A 9 18.79 -10.50 11.15
N SER A 10 18.94 -10.02 9.92
CA SER A 10 19.07 -8.59 9.67
C SER A 10 17.80 -7.91 10.21
N LYS A 11 17.99 -6.86 11.02
CA LYS A 11 16.86 -6.06 11.51
C LYS A 11 16.16 -5.44 10.28
N ALA A 12 14.90 -5.77 10.09
CA ALA A 12 14.06 -5.12 9.08
C ALA A 12 13.52 -3.82 9.67
N ASN A 13 13.64 -2.73 8.91
CA ASN A 13 13.05 -1.44 9.27
C ASN A 13 11.72 -1.29 8.54
N PHE A 14 10.68 -0.89 9.26
CA PHE A 14 9.36 -0.64 8.71
C PHE A 14 8.97 0.83 8.89
N HIS A 15 8.41 1.40 7.83
CA HIS A 15 7.72 2.68 7.91
C HIS A 15 6.23 2.43 8.11
N ILE A 16 5.63 3.18 9.01
CA ILE A 16 4.23 3.02 9.38
C ILE A 16 3.39 4.09 8.67
N PHE A 17 2.32 3.62 8.05
CA PHE A 17 1.29 4.43 7.41
C PHE A 17 -0.05 4.15 8.07
N THR A 18 -0.94 5.11 8.00
CA THR A 18 -2.35 4.92 8.30
C THR A 18 -3.16 5.07 7.02
N TYR A 19 -4.32 4.45 6.97
CA TYR A 19 -5.25 4.66 5.87
C TYR A 19 -6.64 5.02 6.38
N MET A 20 -7.35 5.81 5.58
CA MET A 20 -8.67 6.29 5.91
C MET A 20 -9.58 6.14 4.70
N PHE A 21 -10.76 5.59 4.90
CA PHE A 21 -11.79 5.53 3.88
C PHE A 21 -12.55 6.85 3.81
N ARG A 22 -12.88 7.26 2.61
CA ARG A 22 -13.75 8.40 2.35
C ARG A 22 -14.86 8.01 1.37
N PRO A 23 -16.09 8.56 1.54
CA PRO A 23 -17.14 8.38 0.56
C PRO A 23 -16.84 9.11 -0.73
N VAL A 24 -17.34 8.58 -1.84
CA VAL A 24 -17.33 9.22 -3.16
C VAL A 24 -18.77 9.50 -3.55
N ASN A 25 -19.11 10.77 -3.72
CA ASN A 25 -20.47 11.21 -4.01
C ASN A 25 -20.79 11.23 -5.51
N GLU A 26 -19.76 11.37 -6.36
CA GLU A 26 -19.91 11.46 -7.80
C GLU A 26 -19.21 10.28 -8.49
N SER A 27 -19.83 9.76 -9.54
CA SER A 27 -19.21 8.71 -10.35
C SER A 27 -18.03 9.31 -11.13
N PRO A 28 -16.84 8.70 -11.07
CA PRO A 28 -15.67 9.19 -11.80
C PRO A 28 -15.77 8.93 -13.32
N SER A 29 -16.73 8.15 -13.79
CA SER A 29 -16.98 7.87 -15.20
C SER A 29 -18.42 7.47 -15.45
N ASP A 30 -18.91 7.76 -16.65
CA ASP A 30 -20.27 7.37 -17.09
C ASP A 30 -20.47 5.85 -17.16
N LEU A 31 -19.39 5.09 -17.28
CA LEU A 31 -19.40 3.61 -17.37
C LEU A 31 -19.99 2.91 -16.14
N PHE A 32 -19.94 3.54 -14.95
CA PHE A 32 -20.46 2.98 -13.70
C PHE A 32 -21.63 3.77 -13.12
N ALA A 33 -22.19 4.71 -13.87
CA ALA A 33 -23.15 5.67 -13.36
C ALA A 33 -24.40 5.01 -12.76
N ASP A 34 -24.90 3.93 -13.36
CA ASP A 34 -26.12 3.26 -12.88
C ASP A 34 -25.84 2.35 -11.68
N GLU A 35 -24.78 1.55 -11.71
CA GLU A 35 -24.37 0.72 -10.56
C GLU A 35 -23.98 1.61 -9.38
N PHE A 36 -23.29 2.71 -9.66
CA PHE A 36 -22.85 3.66 -8.64
C PHE A 36 -24.01 4.29 -7.88
N LYS A 37 -25.13 4.59 -8.56
CA LYS A 37 -26.34 5.19 -7.95
C LYS A 37 -27.08 4.23 -7.02
N THR A 38 -26.98 2.93 -7.23
CA THR A 38 -27.67 1.90 -6.46
C THR A 38 -26.98 1.57 -5.13
N VAL A 39 -25.70 1.93 -4.98
CA VAL A 39 -24.90 1.61 -3.79
C VAL A 39 -25.21 2.60 -2.66
N ASP A 40 -25.60 2.08 -1.50
CA ASP A 40 -25.75 2.90 -0.28
C ASP A 40 -24.40 3.20 0.35
N ILE A 41 -24.03 4.49 0.37
CA ILE A 41 -22.79 4.98 0.96
C ILE A 41 -22.69 4.63 2.46
N LYS A 42 -23.80 4.72 3.20
CA LYS A 42 -23.79 4.45 4.64
C LYS A 42 -23.48 2.98 4.92
N ASP A 43 -24.09 2.08 4.14
CA ASP A 43 -23.79 0.65 4.22
C ASP A 43 -22.34 0.37 3.89
N SER A 44 -21.83 0.95 2.80
CA SER A 44 -20.42 0.79 2.40
C SER A 44 -19.44 1.28 3.46
N ILE A 45 -19.70 2.42 4.09
CA ILE A 45 -18.85 2.93 5.18
C ILE A 45 -18.89 2.02 6.40
N ASN A 46 -20.05 1.48 6.75
CA ASN A 46 -20.19 0.56 7.88
C ASN A 46 -19.44 -0.76 7.64
N ARG A 47 -19.40 -1.23 6.40
CA ARG A 47 -18.75 -2.49 6.00
C ARG A 47 -17.37 -2.31 5.38
N LYS A 48 -16.75 -1.16 5.51
CA LYS A 48 -15.48 -0.81 4.85
C LYS A 48 -14.35 -1.80 5.09
N GLN A 49 -14.24 -2.38 6.31
CA GLN A 49 -13.23 -3.38 6.62
C GLN A 49 -13.51 -4.72 5.94
N GLU A 50 -14.78 -5.14 5.87
CA GLU A 50 -15.19 -6.35 5.16
C GLU A 50 -14.92 -6.19 3.66
N ILE A 51 -15.31 -5.04 3.10
CA ILE A 51 -15.06 -4.72 1.68
C ILE A 51 -13.57 -4.76 1.36
N LEU A 52 -12.72 -4.17 2.22
CA LEU A 52 -11.27 -4.22 2.00
C LEU A 52 -10.72 -5.65 2.19
N ALA A 53 -11.24 -6.42 3.12
CA ALA A 53 -10.88 -7.83 3.29
C ALA A 53 -11.17 -8.63 2.01
N ASP A 54 -12.36 -8.50 1.45
CA ASP A 54 -12.76 -9.14 0.20
C ASP A 54 -11.85 -8.72 -0.97
N ILE A 55 -11.47 -7.44 -1.04
CA ILE A 55 -10.53 -6.94 -2.07
C ILE A 55 -9.17 -7.62 -1.91
N LEU A 56 -8.63 -7.67 -0.68
CA LEU A 56 -7.33 -8.28 -0.40
C LEU A 56 -7.33 -9.79 -0.69
N ASP A 57 -8.42 -10.47 -0.38
CA ASP A 57 -8.57 -11.90 -0.67
C ASP A 57 -8.68 -12.16 -2.18
N ASN A 58 -9.39 -11.31 -2.91
CA ASN A 58 -9.48 -11.38 -4.37
C ASN A 58 -8.15 -11.08 -5.06
N LEU A 59 -7.40 -10.09 -4.61
CA LEU A 59 -6.04 -9.85 -5.09
C LEU A 59 -5.14 -11.07 -4.89
N SER A 60 -5.36 -11.85 -3.85
CA SER A 60 -4.52 -12.99 -3.48
C SER A 60 -4.87 -14.27 -4.22
N SER A 61 -6.15 -14.48 -4.56
CA SER A 61 -6.65 -15.72 -5.17
C SER A 61 -6.40 -15.82 -6.67
N GLN A 62 -6.07 -14.72 -7.33
CA GLN A 62 -6.03 -14.61 -8.79
C GLN A 62 -4.61 -14.65 -9.39
N SER A 63 -3.68 -15.36 -8.79
CA SER A 63 -2.30 -15.44 -9.31
C SER A 63 -2.14 -16.18 -10.66
N SER A 64 -3.24 -16.61 -11.32
CA SER A 64 -3.14 -17.40 -12.55
C SER A 64 -4.39 -17.30 -13.44
N GLY A 65 -4.65 -16.14 -14.07
CA GLY A 65 -5.74 -16.04 -15.04
C GLY A 65 -5.85 -14.67 -15.71
N ALA A 66 -6.53 -14.60 -16.86
CA ALA A 66 -6.69 -13.39 -17.68
C ALA A 66 -7.42 -12.21 -16.98
N ASN A 67 -7.98 -12.43 -15.79
CA ASN A 67 -8.66 -11.41 -14.97
C ASN A 67 -8.00 -11.22 -13.61
N SER A 68 -6.71 -11.54 -13.46
CA SER A 68 -6.00 -11.34 -12.19
C SER A 68 -5.89 -9.86 -11.87
N GLN A 69 -6.44 -9.45 -10.72
CA GLN A 69 -6.22 -8.10 -10.20
C GLN A 69 -4.79 -8.03 -9.65
N HIS A 70 -3.97 -7.16 -10.22
CA HIS A 70 -2.62 -6.89 -9.76
C HIS A 70 -2.57 -5.56 -9.01
N PHE A 71 -1.54 -5.38 -8.20
CA PHE A 71 -1.24 -4.03 -7.74
C PHE A 71 -0.77 -3.21 -8.92
N THR A 72 -1.37 -2.03 -9.13
CA THR A 72 -1.07 -1.18 -10.29
C THR A 72 -0.69 0.23 -9.86
N TYR A 73 0.20 0.87 -10.63
CA TYR A 73 0.57 2.26 -10.46
C TYR A 73 1.22 2.79 -11.74
N ASN A 74 0.71 3.91 -12.28
CA ASN A 74 1.21 4.53 -13.52
C ASN A 74 1.28 3.56 -14.72
N ASN A 75 0.25 2.72 -14.88
CA ASN A 75 0.13 1.67 -15.91
C ASN A 75 1.14 0.51 -15.77
N ASP A 76 1.90 0.45 -14.69
CA ASP A 76 2.75 -0.70 -14.37
C ASP A 76 2.00 -1.66 -13.43
N ASP A 77 2.12 -2.96 -13.67
CA ASP A 77 1.61 -4.00 -12.81
C ASP A 77 2.71 -4.53 -11.89
N PHE A 78 2.35 -4.79 -10.63
CA PHE A 78 3.27 -5.28 -9.60
C PHE A 78 2.82 -6.64 -9.11
N SER A 79 3.69 -7.63 -9.26
CA SER A 79 3.45 -8.97 -8.72
C SER A 79 3.43 -8.94 -7.20
N HIS A 80 2.56 -9.75 -6.61
CA HIS A 80 2.47 -9.86 -5.16
C HIS A 80 2.19 -11.29 -4.72
N LYS A 81 2.48 -11.57 -3.45
CA LYS A 81 2.20 -12.86 -2.82
C LYS A 81 1.74 -12.64 -1.39
N LEU A 82 0.55 -13.15 -1.06
CA LEU A 82 0.04 -13.20 0.31
C LEU A 82 0.63 -14.39 1.04
N TYR A 83 1.08 -14.18 2.28
CA TYR A 83 1.64 -15.20 3.17
C TYR A 83 0.76 -15.47 4.38
N ILE A 84 0.12 -14.43 4.91
CA ILE A 84 -0.74 -14.51 6.10
C ILE A 84 -2.00 -13.72 5.81
N ASN A 85 -3.15 -14.35 6.07
CA ASN A 85 -4.47 -13.73 6.17
C ASN A 85 -5.15 -14.32 7.41
N ARG A 86 -5.07 -13.62 8.52
CA ARG A 86 -5.65 -14.10 9.77
C ARG A 86 -6.09 -12.94 10.67
N GLY A 87 -7.37 -12.96 11.06
CA GLY A 87 -7.92 -12.03 12.05
C GLY A 87 -7.81 -10.56 11.65
N GLY A 88 -7.97 -10.24 10.37
CA GLY A 88 -7.84 -8.89 9.84
C GLY A 88 -6.38 -8.41 9.67
N ILE A 89 -5.40 -9.31 9.84
CA ILE A 89 -3.98 -9.02 9.58
C ILE A 89 -3.56 -9.76 8.31
N TYR A 90 -2.98 -9.00 7.38
CA TYR A 90 -2.46 -9.49 6.11
C TYR A 90 -0.96 -9.25 6.05
N VAL A 91 -0.20 -10.27 5.68
CA VAL A 91 1.24 -10.14 5.41
C VAL A 91 1.49 -10.57 3.98
N MET A 92 2.00 -9.67 3.18
CA MET A 92 2.29 -9.93 1.77
C MET A 92 3.66 -9.40 1.36
N ARG A 93 4.11 -9.81 0.19
CA ARG A 93 5.23 -9.17 -0.50
C ARG A 93 4.73 -8.58 -1.80
N ILE A 94 5.23 -7.39 -2.10
CA ILE A 94 5.01 -6.73 -3.39
C ILE A 94 6.38 -6.67 -4.08
N ALA A 95 6.45 -7.18 -5.31
CA ALA A 95 7.68 -7.20 -6.10
C ALA A 95 7.73 -5.98 -7.02
N ASN A 96 8.95 -5.45 -7.18
CA ASN A 96 9.24 -4.40 -8.15
C ASN A 96 9.84 -5.05 -9.39
N ASN A 97 9.16 -4.97 -10.52
CA ASN A 97 9.62 -5.54 -11.79
C ASN A 97 10.78 -4.70 -12.31
N LYS A 98 12.01 -5.12 -12.02
CA LYS A 98 13.24 -4.49 -12.49
C LYS A 98 13.95 -5.42 -13.44
N GLN A 99 14.57 -4.84 -14.45
CA GLN A 99 15.53 -5.53 -15.28
C GLN A 99 16.94 -5.08 -14.89
N THR A 100 17.81 -6.02 -14.63
CA THR A 100 19.22 -5.77 -14.36
C THR A 100 20.00 -6.02 -15.63
N LYS A 101 20.68 -4.97 -16.12
CA LYS A 101 21.62 -5.08 -17.23
C LYS A 101 22.89 -5.81 -16.75
N MET A 102 23.18 -6.95 -17.36
CA MET A 102 24.44 -7.66 -17.16
C MET A 102 25.28 -7.59 -18.44
N GLU A 103 26.55 -7.25 -18.28
CA GLU A 103 27.50 -7.22 -19.37
C GLU A 103 28.60 -8.27 -19.11
N ARG A 104 28.73 -9.24 -20.03
CA ARG A 104 29.79 -10.25 -20.01
C ARG A 104 30.44 -10.30 -21.38
N ASN A 105 31.75 -10.08 -21.42
CA ASN A 105 32.56 -10.14 -22.67
C ASN A 105 31.98 -9.25 -23.80
N PHE A 106 31.51 -8.02 -23.45
CA PHE A 106 30.89 -7.06 -24.36
C PHE A 106 29.44 -7.42 -24.80
N ASP A 107 28.95 -8.61 -24.43
CA ASP A 107 27.56 -8.98 -24.66
C ASP A 107 26.68 -8.45 -23.52
N VAL A 108 25.62 -7.74 -23.89
CA VAL A 108 24.65 -7.16 -22.96
C VAL A 108 23.45 -8.08 -22.89
N THR A 109 23.15 -8.60 -21.69
CA THR A 109 21.95 -9.36 -21.38
C THR A 109 21.12 -8.62 -20.33
N TYR A 110 19.81 -8.77 -20.39
CA TYR A 110 18.89 -8.25 -19.39
C TYR A 110 18.30 -9.43 -18.64
N GLU A 111 18.52 -9.47 -17.33
CA GLU A 111 17.88 -10.46 -16.46
C GLU A 111 16.77 -9.78 -15.68
N GLU A 112 15.62 -10.45 -15.56
CA GLU A 112 14.54 -10.00 -14.70
C GLU A 112 14.97 -10.17 -13.24
N ASP A 113 15.01 -9.06 -12.51
CA ASP A 113 15.23 -9.02 -11.08
C ASP A 113 13.97 -8.46 -10.44
N ASN A 114 13.23 -9.32 -9.73
CA ASN A 114 11.98 -8.96 -9.09
C ASN A 114 12.17 -8.80 -7.57
N PRO A 115 12.97 -7.83 -7.10
CA PRO A 115 13.15 -7.61 -5.68
C PRO A 115 11.83 -7.20 -5.05
N SER A 116 11.57 -7.68 -3.84
CA SER A 116 10.29 -7.44 -3.17
C SER A 116 10.44 -6.89 -1.77
N CYS A 117 9.45 -6.13 -1.31
CA CYS A 117 9.34 -5.68 0.07
C CYS A 117 8.17 -6.36 0.79
N VAL A 118 8.28 -6.47 2.10
CA VAL A 118 7.20 -6.96 2.96
C VAL A 118 6.25 -5.81 3.27
N VAL A 119 4.96 -6.10 3.17
CA VAL A 119 3.87 -5.21 3.56
C VAL A 119 2.99 -5.94 4.57
N ILE A 120 2.72 -5.30 5.68
CA ILE A 120 1.82 -5.79 6.73
C ILE A 120 0.64 -4.83 6.80
N ILE A 121 -0.58 -5.33 6.67
CA ILE A 121 -1.81 -4.54 6.74
C ILE A 121 -2.60 -5.01 7.95
N ASP A 122 -2.91 -4.10 8.86
CA ASP A 122 -3.82 -4.32 9.98
C ASP A 122 -5.15 -3.63 9.68
N ASN A 123 -6.11 -4.44 9.20
CA ASN A 123 -7.45 -3.99 8.78
C ASN A 123 -8.51 -4.16 9.89
N ARG A 124 -8.11 -4.27 11.14
CA ARG A 124 -9.06 -4.29 12.25
C ARG A 124 -9.71 -2.93 12.45
N ASN A 125 -10.93 -2.92 12.97
CA ASN A 125 -11.78 -1.72 13.04
C ASN A 125 -11.12 -0.49 13.68
N ASP A 126 -10.24 -0.68 14.64
CA ASP A 126 -9.60 0.37 15.44
C ASP A 126 -8.14 0.65 15.03
N ARG A 127 -7.63 -0.01 13.99
CA ARG A 127 -6.21 0.05 13.64
C ARG A 127 -5.92 0.77 12.35
N GLN A 128 -6.35 0.25 11.21
CA GLN A 128 -6.14 0.84 9.87
C GLN A 128 -4.67 1.25 9.63
N ILE A 129 -3.76 0.30 9.81
CA ILE A 129 -2.31 0.53 9.76
C ILE A 129 -1.71 -0.30 8.63
N ILE A 130 -0.74 0.29 7.94
CA ILE A 130 0.13 -0.40 6.98
C ILE A 130 1.56 -0.22 7.44
N ALA A 131 2.30 -1.32 7.58
CA ALA A 131 3.74 -1.30 7.79
C ALA A 131 4.44 -1.77 6.51
N ILE A 132 5.31 -0.95 5.94
CA ILE A 132 6.04 -1.20 4.70
C ILE A 132 7.52 -1.32 5.03
N GLU A 133 8.13 -2.45 4.63
CA GLU A 133 9.55 -2.69 4.80
C GLU A 133 10.36 -1.70 3.96
N ASN A 134 11.30 -1.01 4.62
CA ASN A 134 12.25 -0.16 3.94
C ASN A 134 13.46 -0.99 3.50
N ASN A 135 13.47 -1.40 2.25
CA ASN A 135 14.55 -2.17 1.66
C ASN A 135 14.91 -1.65 0.25
N LYS A 136 15.88 -2.31 -0.40
CA LYS A 136 16.38 -1.90 -1.73
C LYS A 136 15.46 -2.26 -2.90
N ALA A 137 14.36 -2.98 -2.66
CA ALA A 137 13.41 -3.37 -3.72
C ALA A 137 12.76 -2.14 -4.36
N PHE A 138 12.40 -1.17 -3.51
CA PHE A 138 11.85 0.10 -3.94
C PHE A 138 12.75 1.24 -3.43
N ASN A 139 12.99 2.23 -4.25
CA ASN A 139 13.83 3.38 -3.88
C ASN A 139 13.21 4.22 -2.75
N ASN A 140 11.87 4.12 -2.60
CA ASN A 140 11.11 4.88 -1.62
C ASN A 140 9.90 4.06 -1.17
N VAL A 141 9.70 3.95 0.13
CA VAL A 141 8.50 3.31 0.72
C VAL A 141 7.21 4.03 0.34
N GLY A 142 7.26 5.32 0.09
CA GLY A 142 6.12 6.10 -0.42
C GLY A 142 5.62 5.62 -1.78
N LYS A 143 6.51 5.08 -2.65
CA LYS A 143 6.09 4.44 -3.91
C LYS A 143 5.23 3.22 -3.64
N VAL A 144 5.58 2.40 -2.67
CA VAL A 144 4.79 1.20 -2.29
C VAL A 144 3.43 1.61 -1.73
N ALA A 145 3.39 2.63 -0.87
CA ALA A 145 2.14 3.19 -0.35
C ALA A 145 1.25 3.72 -1.50
N ALA A 146 1.82 4.41 -2.48
CA ALA A 146 1.10 4.91 -3.66
C ALA A 146 0.56 3.76 -4.54
N ILE A 147 1.33 2.69 -4.74
CA ILE A 147 0.89 1.48 -5.44
C ILE A 147 -0.34 0.88 -4.74
N ILE A 148 -0.27 0.71 -3.42
CA ILE A 148 -1.39 0.17 -2.62
C ILE A 148 -2.60 1.10 -2.72
N GLN A 149 -2.41 2.40 -2.53
CA GLN A 149 -3.49 3.39 -2.59
C GLN A 149 -4.20 3.41 -3.94
N THR A 150 -3.44 3.42 -5.04
CA THR A 150 -4.01 3.43 -6.39
C THR A 150 -4.83 2.18 -6.65
N THR A 151 -4.27 1.01 -6.33
CA THR A 151 -4.98 -0.26 -6.51
C THR A 151 -6.26 -0.33 -5.68
N TRP A 152 -6.18 0.05 -4.40
CA TRP A 152 -7.37 0.02 -3.56
C TRP A 152 -8.43 1.02 -4.02
N ARG A 153 -8.06 2.21 -4.47
CA ARG A 153 -9.01 3.19 -5.03
C ARG A 153 -9.77 2.63 -6.22
N LEU A 154 -9.08 1.95 -7.14
CA LEU A 154 -9.71 1.31 -8.28
C LEU A 154 -10.72 0.22 -7.87
N CYS A 155 -10.38 -0.58 -6.86
CA CYS A 155 -11.26 -1.63 -6.37
C CYS A 155 -12.44 -1.09 -5.53
N LEU A 156 -12.22 0.01 -4.78
CA LEU A 156 -13.20 0.57 -3.85
C LEU A 156 -14.26 1.43 -4.53
N ILE A 157 -13.98 1.95 -5.73
CA ILE A 157 -14.86 2.90 -6.42
C ILE A 157 -16.27 2.35 -6.64
N LYS A 158 -16.41 1.07 -6.97
CA LYS A 158 -17.70 0.39 -7.15
C LYS A 158 -18.55 0.35 -5.88
N TYR A 159 -17.93 0.52 -4.71
CA TYR A 159 -18.61 0.62 -3.41
C TYR A 159 -18.81 2.07 -2.96
N ARG A 160 -18.60 3.05 -3.83
CA ARG A 160 -18.64 4.48 -3.52
C ARG A 160 -17.68 4.87 -2.40
N LEU A 161 -16.53 4.19 -2.32
CA LEU A 161 -15.46 4.45 -1.38
C LEU A 161 -14.16 4.78 -2.11
N THR A 162 -13.36 5.59 -1.46
CA THR A 162 -11.96 5.80 -1.80
C THR A 162 -11.12 5.68 -0.54
N VAL A 163 -9.81 5.65 -0.68
CA VAL A 163 -8.88 5.53 0.43
C VAL A 163 -7.73 6.51 0.28
N ASP A 164 -7.33 7.10 1.40
CA ASP A 164 -6.09 7.86 1.49
C ASP A 164 -5.13 7.15 2.43
N ILE A 165 -3.87 7.05 1.99
CA ILE A 165 -2.77 6.47 2.77
C ILE A 165 -1.78 7.58 3.09
N GLY A 166 -1.54 7.80 4.37
CA GLY A 166 -0.62 8.81 4.87
C GLY A 166 0.42 8.23 5.83
N ALA A 167 1.64 8.76 5.81
CA ALA A 167 2.67 8.36 6.76
C ALA A 167 2.22 8.70 8.18
N LYS A 168 2.38 7.76 9.11
CA LYS A 168 2.11 7.99 10.52
C LYS A 168 3.33 8.62 11.16
N TYR A 169 3.24 9.90 11.46
CA TYR A 169 4.26 10.61 12.22
C TYR A 169 3.96 10.52 13.71
N HIS A 170 5.00 10.34 14.53
CA HIS A 170 4.87 10.55 15.96
C HIS A 170 4.64 12.02 16.26
N VAL A 171 3.65 12.33 17.09
CA VAL A 171 3.36 13.73 17.49
C VAL A 171 4.61 14.43 18.03
N ALA A 172 5.45 13.70 18.78
CA ALA A 172 6.72 14.21 19.29
C ALA A 172 7.71 14.60 18.17
N GLU A 173 7.73 13.89 17.04
CA GLU A 173 8.58 14.22 15.91
C GLU A 173 8.06 15.43 15.14
N PHE A 174 6.73 15.55 14.99
CA PHE A 174 6.11 16.73 14.39
C PHE A 174 6.52 18.00 15.15
N TRP A 175 6.38 18.02 16.48
CA TRP A 175 6.75 19.19 17.27
C TRP A 175 8.25 19.46 17.26
N LYS A 176 9.09 18.44 17.18
CA LYS A 176 10.53 18.58 17.06
C LYS A 176 10.92 19.21 15.71
N ILE A 177 10.33 18.73 14.64
CA ILE A 177 10.54 19.26 13.29
C ILE A 177 10.02 20.71 13.23
N ASN A 178 8.81 20.96 13.72
CA ASN A 178 8.21 22.29 13.76
C ASN A 178 9.08 23.29 14.51
N LYS A 179 9.65 22.90 15.65
CA LYS A 179 10.58 23.75 16.43
C LYS A 179 11.84 24.10 15.63
N VAL A 180 12.44 23.12 14.93
CA VAL A 180 13.63 23.36 14.11
C VAL A 180 13.33 24.31 12.94
N TYR A 181 12.19 24.16 12.28
CA TYR A 181 11.79 25.05 11.19
C TYR A 181 11.41 26.44 11.68
N ALA A 182 10.71 26.54 12.80
CA ALA A 182 10.37 27.85 13.40
C ALA A 182 11.62 28.64 13.82
N GLU A 183 12.66 27.95 14.29
CA GLU A 183 13.93 28.58 14.68
C GLU A 183 14.82 28.93 13.48
N SER A 184 14.69 28.25 12.32
CA SER A 184 15.59 28.42 11.18
C SER A 184 15.04 29.26 10.03
N GLN A 185 13.75 29.20 9.73
CA GLN A 185 13.16 29.84 8.53
C GLN A 185 11.83 30.56 8.77
N GLY A 186 11.29 30.47 9.98
CA GLY A 186 9.94 30.97 10.27
C GLY A 186 8.85 30.07 9.67
N ILE A 187 7.78 29.85 10.43
CA ILE A 187 6.56 29.21 9.95
C ILE A 187 5.45 30.24 10.10
N ASP A 188 4.94 30.73 8.98
CA ASP A 188 3.90 31.75 9.00
C ASP A 188 2.53 31.16 9.39
N TYR A 189 2.24 29.93 8.96
CA TYR A 189 1.01 29.22 9.35
C TYR A 189 1.11 27.71 9.11
N VAL A 190 0.32 26.95 9.85
CA VAL A 190 0.15 25.50 9.65
C VAL A 190 -1.31 25.24 9.37
N VAL A 191 -1.61 24.60 8.24
CA VAL A 191 -2.97 24.19 7.88
C VAL A 191 -3.16 22.75 8.26
N PHE A 192 -4.12 22.51 9.16
CA PHE A 192 -4.63 21.16 9.42
C PHE A 192 -5.88 20.98 8.56
N PRO A 193 -5.87 20.12 7.54
CA PRO A 193 -7.11 19.74 6.87
C PRO A 193 -7.93 18.90 7.86
N PHE A 194 -8.94 19.51 8.44
CA PHE A 194 -9.96 18.76 9.17
C PHE A 194 -10.79 18.00 8.13
N ALA A 195 -10.84 16.66 8.31
CA ALA A 195 -11.73 15.77 7.56
C ALA A 195 -13.13 15.84 8.14
#